data_d901453add1c0b397c88385dfdf10adb
#
_entry.id   d901453add1c0b397c88385dfdf10adb
#
_cell.length_a   1.000
_cell.length_b   1.000
_cell.length_c   1.000
_cell.angle_alpha   90.00
_cell.angle_beta   90.00
_cell.angle_gamma   90.00
#
_symmetry.space_group_name_H-M   'P 1'
#
loop_
_entity.id
_entity.type
_entity.pdbx_description
1 polymer ?
#
loop_
_entity_poly.entity_id
_entity_poly.type
_entity_poly.pdbx_seq_one_letter_code
_entity_poly.pdbx_strand_id
1 'polypeptide(L)'
;MELNSVKDGMDVRDGVTGSLPTDVDVLIAGAGPTGLALGIDLARRGVRALLVERQDRLSPGARGTGLQPRTQEVYDDLGLLDAIRAVGEPYPRVALWKDGRITETHTMVERVDPTPAAPWSDTLMVPQFRTVQLLHERLCRLGGSVLLGTELTEFGQDADGVTARLRLPGGALHTVRAGYLVAADGGRSTVRRALGTKMSGPSLPEGAALLADLRIEGLDRDHWHRWMLPNGGFVMALPLAGTDYFQTFVVAFTDVPDATPEVVRAALARHTHLSADQLGEVLWSSVYRPRAGMADTFRTGRVFLAGDAAHVHSPAGGQGLNTSVQDAYNLGWKLGQVLRHGAPDALLDTYEAERRPIAARILETSTRLHTERSLRRGRDLHQLDIGYPDSPLTRELRTDLPEGALRAGDRAPDAPCHTPDGKPVRLFDSYRGPHFTLLALGGAAVDEAALPAGPALLRVVRVGGPAPDLIDTDGHVRDAYGAGPAALLIRPDGYLALAAPAGDATEQVRAALAPYLGEPAAQSR
;
A
#
# COMPACT_ATOMS: atom_id res chain seq x y z
N MET A 1 -28.19 -16.44 -0.14
CA MET A 1 -28.52 -14.99 -0.17
C MET A 1 -27.87 -14.47 -1.44
N GLU A 2 -28.69 -14.27 -2.46
CA GLU A 2 -28.30 -14.08 -3.86
C GLU A 2 -27.50 -12.81 -4.04
N LEU A 3 -26.27 -12.97 -4.57
CA LEU A 3 -25.44 -11.88 -5.08
C LEU A 3 -25.95 -11.51 -6.48
N ASN A 4 -27.05 -10.77 -6.53
CA ASN A 4 -27.55 -10.19 -7.76
C ASN A 4 -26.70 -8.96 -8.15
N SER A 5 -26.20 -9.06 -9.36
CA SER A 5 -25.82 -8.01 -10.32
C SER A 5 -24.70 -7.04 -9.93
N VAL A 6 -23.51 -7.35 -10.45
CA VAL A 6 -22.48 -6.34 -10.81
C VAL A 6 -22.99 -5.38 -11.93
N LYS A 7 -24.26 -5.50 -12.34
CA LYS A 7 -24.87 -4.67 -13.38
C LYS A 7 -25.43 -3.33 -12.91
N ASP A 8 -25.67 -3.14 -11.63
CA ASP A 8 -26.06 -1.85 -11.12
C ASP A 8 -24.80 -1.01 -10.93
N GLY A 9 -24.49 -0.22 -11.94
CA GLY A 9 -23.63 0.94 -11.80
C GLY A 9 -24.17 1.75 -10.62
N MET A 10 -23.52 1.59 -9.47
CA MET A 10 -23.75 2.44 -8.33
C MET A 10 -23.60 3.88 -8.83
N ASP A 11 -24.69 4.61 -8.89
CA ASP A 11 -24.69 6.03 -9.20
C ASP A 11 -23.98 6.74 -8.03
N VAL A 12 -22.65 6.78 -8.11
CA VAL A 12 -21.76 7.32 -7.05
C VAL A 12 -21.79 8.84 -7.12
N ARG A 13 -22.99 9.42 -7.17
CA ARG A 13 -23.24 10.82 -6.87
C ARG A 13 -23.42 11.05 -5.36
N ASP A 14 -23.24 10.02 -4.57
CA ASP A 14 -23.45 10.06 -3.12
C ASP A 14 -22.24 10.68 -2.41
N GLY A 15 -22.39 11.96 -2.04
CA GLY A 15 -21.52 12.60 -1.07
C GLY A 15 -21.25 14.10 -1.25
N VAL A 16 -21.43 14.68 -2.43
CA VAL A 16 -21.22 16.12 -2.61
C VAL A 16 -22.59 16.83 -2.75
N THR A 17 -23.31 16.94 -1.65
CA THR A 17 -24.50 17.80 -1.55
C THR A 17 -24.13 19.25 -1.22
N GLY A 18 -23.22 19.85 -1.99
CA GLY A 18 -22.76 21.23 -1.79
C GLY A 18 -21.93 21.73 -2.96
N SER A 19 -21.60 23.03 -2.97
CA SER A 19 -20.62 23.58 -3.91
C SER A 19 -19.27 22.88 -3.70
N LEU A 20 -18.59 22.53 -4.80
CA LEU A 20 -17.24 21.94 -4.74
C LEU A 20 -16.29 22.85 -3.95
N PRO A 21 -15.40 22.28 -3.12
CA PRO A 21 -14.45 23.09 -2.35
C PRO A 21 -13.51 23.84 -3.27
N THR A 22 -13.28 25.09 -2.96
CA THR A 22 -12.28 25.95 -3.64
C THR A 22 -10.94 25.95 -2.93
N ASP A 23 -10.91 25.43 -1.68
CA ASP A 23 -9.71 25.32 -0.84
C ASP A 23 -9.72 24.00 -0.07
N VAL A 24 -8.58 23.30 -0.11
CA VAL A 24 -8.35 22.04 0.60
C VAL A 24 -6.92 21.98 1.13
N ASP A 25 -6.65 21.10 2.09
CA ASP A 25 -5.30 20.92 2.60
C ASP A 25 -4.45 20.11 1.59
N VAL A 26 -5.03 19.04 1.01
CA VAL A 26 -4.35 18.17 0.05
C VAL A 26 -5.27 17.85 -1.12
N LEU A 27 -4.78 18.03 -2.35
CA LEU A 27 -5.38 17.51 -3.56
C LEU A 27 -4.69 16.20 -3.96
N ILE A 28 -5.46 15.14 -4.17
CA ILE A 28 -4.94 13.84 -4.62
C ILE A 28 -5.45 13.56 -6.02
N ALA A 29 -4.55 13.38 -6.99
CA ALA A 29 -4.89 13.02 -8.36
C ALA A 29 -4.79 11.50 -8.55
N GLY A 30 -5.94 10.84 -8.77
CA GLY A 30 -6.06 9.40 -8.98
C GLY A 30 -6.66 8.65 -7.78
N ALA A 31 -7.73 7.88 -8.03
CA ALA A 31 -8.43 7.04 -7.05
C ALA A 31 -8.09 5.54 -7.19
N GLY A 32 -6.83 5.22 -7.50
CA GLY A 32 -6.27 3.89 -7.38
C GLY A 32 -5.96 3.53 -5.92
N PRO A 33 -5.41 2.32 -5.67
CA PRO A 33 -5.07 1.88 -4.30
C PRO A 33 -4.21 2.89 -3.53
N THR A 34 -3.24 3.53 -4.19
CA THR A 34 -2.36 4.55 -3.60
C THR A 34 -3.12 5.78 -3.13
N GLY A 35 -3.92 6.39 -4.02
CA GLY A 35 -4.65 7.61 -3.70
C GLY A 35 -5.73 7.38 -2.64
N LEU A 36 -6.42 6.23 -2.70
CA LEU A 36 -7.43 5.87 -1.71
C LEU A 36 -6.81 5.58 -0.33
N ALA A 37 -5.68 4.85 -0.27
CA ALA A 37 -4.97 4.60 0.98
C ALA A 37 -4.48 5.92 1.62
N LEU A 38 -3.93 6.83 0.81
CA LEU A 38 -3.55 8.16 1.27
C LEU A 38 -4.77 8.96 1.78
N GLY A 39 -5.87 8.94 1.03
CA GLY A 39 -7.11 9.62 1.42
C GLY A 39 -7.66 9.12 2.76
N ILE A 40 -7.61 7.80 3.01
CA ILE A 40 -7.98 7.19 4.28
C ILE A 40 -7.07 7.67 5.41
N ASP A 41 -5.75 7.65 5.21
CA ASP A 41 -4.80 8.05 6.25
C ASP A 41 -4.90 9.55 6.57
N LEU A 42 -5.14 10.40 5.58
CA LEU A 42 -5.39 11.82 5.78
C LEU A 42 -6.74 12.09 6.48
N ALA A 43 -7.80 11.38 6.08
CA ALA A 43 -9.12 11.55 6.68
C ALA A 43 -9.14 11.20 8.17
N ARG A 44 -8.50 10.09 8.59
CA ARG A 44 -8.42 9.73 10.01
C ARG A 44 -7.58 10.70 10.86
N ARG A 45 -6.78 11.57 10.19
CA ARG A 45 -5.99 12.67 10.81
C ARG A 45 -6.70 14.01 10.77
N GLY A 46 -7.93 14.07 10.26
CA GLY A 46 -8.69 15.31 10.11
C GLY A 46 -8.12 16.27 9.05
N VAL A 47 -7.34 15.77 8.09
CA VAL A 47 -6.84 16.55 6.95
C VAL A 47 -7.90 16.60 5.86
N ARG A 48 -8.24 17.80 5.38
CA ARG A 48 -9.23 17.99 4.29
C ARG A 48 -8.57 17.62 2.96
N ALA A 49 -8.78 16.39 2.51
CA ALA A 49 -8.27 15.91 1.23
C ALA A 49 -9.39 15.83 0.18
N LEU A 50 -9.09 16.29 -1.03
CA LEU A 50 -9.95 16.13 -2.20
C LEU A 50 -9.30 15.11 -3.15
N LEU A 51 -9.97 13.98 -3.39
CA LEU A 51 -9.55 12.99 -4.37
C LEU A 51 -10.30 13.22 -5.68
N VAL A 52 -9.56 13.26 -6.79
CA VAL A 52 -10.12 13.37 -8.15
C VAL A 52 -9.70 12.17 -8.99
N GLU A 53 -10.64 11.63 -9.77
CA GLU A 53 -10.40 10.54 -10.71
C GLU A 53 -11.02 10.88 -12.07
N ARG A 54 -10.21 10.81 -13.12
CA ARG A 54 -10.65 11.17 -14.49
C ARG A 54 -11.68 10.19 -15.08
N GLN A 55 -11.67 8.94 -14.61
CA GLN A 55 -12.67 7.96 -15.03
C GLN A 55 -14.00 8.24 -14.31
N ASP A 56 -15.10 7.91 -14.98
CA ASP A 56 -16.46 8.03 -14.42
C ASP A 56 -16.80 6.96 -13.37
N ARG A 57 -15.90 6.02 -13.16
CA ARG A 57 -16.00 4.90 -12.20
C ARG A 57 -14.64 4.48 -11.70
N LEU A 58 -14.63 3.78 -10.57
CA LEU A 58 -13.44 3.12 -10.05
C LEU A 58 -12.97 2.00 -11.01
N SER A 59 -11.66 1.74 -11.03
CA SER A 59 -11.09 0.75 -11.94
C SER A 59 -11.71 -0.63 -11.76
N PRO A 60 -12.29 -1.24 -12.81
CA PRO A 60 -12.94 -2.56 -12.74
C PRO A 60 -11.95 -3.72 -12.89
N GLY A 61 -10.70 -3.49 -13.26
CA GLY A 61 -9.75 -4.54 -13.61
C GLY A 61 -8.94 -5.07 -12.43
N ALA A 62 -8.64 -6.36 -12.44
CA ALA A 62 -7.83 -7.04 -11.45
C ALA A 62 -6.32 -7.02 -11.79
N ARG A 63 -5.72 -5.85 -12.00
CA ARG A 63 -4.30 -5.72 -12.38
C ARG A 63 -3.34 -6.27 -11.33
N GLY A 64 -3.55 -5.94 -10.05
CA GLY A 64 -2.80 -6.43 -8.91
C GLY A 64 -3.68 -7.30 -8.04
N THR A 65 -3.25 -8.53 -7.75
CA THR A 65 -4.06 -9.49 -7.00
C THR A 65 -3.41 -9.93 -5.70
N GLY A 66 -2.08 -9.89 -5.59
CA GLY A 66 -1.37 -10.37 -4.40
C GLY A 66 -1.09 -9.26 -3.38
N LEU A 67 -1.63 -9.39 -2.18
CA LEU A 67 -1.35 -8.52 -1.04
C LEU A 67 -0.28 -9.16 -0.16
N GLN A 68 0.90 -8.53 -0.12
CA GLN A 68 2.02 -9.02 0.68
C GLN A 68 1.76 -8.83 2.18
N PRO A 69 2.41 -9.61 3.06
CA PRO A 69 2.26 -9.51 4.51
C PRO A 69 2.38 -8.08 5.04
N ARG A 70 3.37 -7.31 4.60
CA ARG A 70 3.50 -5.91 5.04
C ARG A 70 2.29 -5.03 4.67
N THR A 71 1.73 -5.24 3.49
CA THR A 71 0.52 -4.50 3.06
C THR A 71 -0.71 -4.92 3.88
N GLN A 72 -0.79 -6.18 4.32
CA GLN A 72 -1.84 -6.63 5.23
C GLN A 72 -1.74 -5.91 6.58
N GLU A 73 -0.52 -5.68 7.11
CA GLU A 73 -0.30 -4.88 8.33
C GLU A 73 -0.75 -3.42 8.15
N VAL A 74 -0.44 -2.81 7.00
CA VAL A 74 -0.93 -1.46 6.66
C VAL A 74 -2.46 -1.42 6.63
N TYR A 75 -3.09 -2.41 6.02
CA TYR A 75 -4.55 -2.48 5.96
C TYR A 75 -5.20 -2.79 7.31
N ASP A 76 -4.51 -3.49 8.21
CA ASP A 76 -4.94 -3.67 9.59
C ASP A 76 -4.99 -2.33 10.32
N ASP A 77 -3.92 -1.55 10.26
CA ASP A 77 -3.87 -0.22 10.87
C ASP A 77 -4.90 0.75 10.27
N LEU A 78 -5.14 0.69 8.96
CA LEU A 78 -6.17 1.49 8.30
C LEU A 78 -7.61 0.99 8.59
N GLY A 79 -7.77 -0.13 9.30
CA GLY A 79 -9.07 -0.72 9.68
C GLY A 79 -9.81 -1.37 8.52
N LEU A 80 -9.10 -2.05 7.64
CA LEU A 80 -9.58 -2.68 6.42
C LEU A 80 -9.34 -4.19 6.38
N LEU A 81 -8.40 -4.73 7.16
CA LEU A 81 -7.88 -6.07 6.95
C LEU A 81 -8.95 -7.15 7.07
N ASP A 82 -9.87 -7.04 8.03
CA ASP A 82 -10.94 -8.02 8.21
C ASP A 82 -11.82 -8.12 6.96
N ALA A 83 -12.21 -6.96 6.39
CA ALA A 83 -13.01 -6.92 5.17
C ALA A 83 -12.24 -7.47 3.95
N ILE A 84 -10.94 -7.18 3.86
CA ILE A 84 -10.03 -7.69 2.82
C ILE A 84 -9.89 -9.21 2.93
N ARG A 85 -9.68 -9.74 4.14
CA ARG A 85 -9.53 -11.19 4.37
C ARG A 85 -10.83 -11.95 4.14
N ALA A 86 -11.99 -11.33 4.38
CA ALA A 86 -13.30 -11.94 4.13
C ALA A 86 -13.55 -12.22 2.62
N VAL A 87 -12.86 -11.53 1.72
CA VAL A 87 -13.00 -11.68 0.26
C VAL A 87 -11.73 -12.23 -0.40
N GLY A 88 -10.68 -12.45 0.37
CA GLY A 88 -9.39 -12.93 -0.12
C GLY A 88 -9.25 -14.44 0.01
N GLU A 89 -8.42 -15.02 -0.84
CA GLU A 89 -8.09 -16.44 -0.87
C GLU A 89 -6.57 -16.66 -0.79
N PRO A 90 -6.12 -17.84 -0.33
CA PRO A 90 -4.72 -18.22 -0.42
C PRO A 90 -4.22 -18.24 -1.87
N TYR A 91 -2.91 -18.15 -2.04
CA TYR A 91 -2.30 -18.29 -3.36
C TYR A 91 -2.55 -19.70 -3.92
N PRO A 92 -3.15 -19.85 -5.12
CA PRO A 92 -3.48 -21.15 -5.69
C PRO A 92 -2.23 -21.90 -6.16
N ARG A 93 -2.31 -23.22 -6.27
CA ARG A 93 -1.28 -24.01 -6.93
C ARG A 93 -1.30 -23.75 -8.44
N VAL A 94 -0.17 -23.91 -9.12
CA VAL A 94 -0.10 -23.83 -10.57
C VAL A 94 -0.40 -25.20 -11.18
N ALA A 95 -1.27 -25.25 -12.18
CA ALA A 95 -1.52 -26.42 -13.01
C ALA A 95 -0.95 -26.17 -14.42
N LEU A 96 -0.02 -27.02 -14.86
CA LEU A 96 0.54 -27.00 -16.20
C LEU A 96 -0.31 -27.87 -17.13
N TRP A 97 -0.78 -27.30 -18.21
CA TRP A 97 -1.60 -27.97 -19.20
C TRP A 97 -0.79 -28.36 -20.44
N LYS A 98 -1.00 -29.59 -20.91
CA LYS A 98 -0.50 -30.09 -22.19
C LYS A 98 -1.55 -31.02 -22.79
N ASP A 99 -1.87 -30.86 -24.08
CA ASP A 99 -2.80 -31.69 -24.81
C ASP A 99 -4.16 -31.88 -24.12
N GLY A 100 -4.68 -30.78 -23.52
CA GLY A 100 -5.99 -30.77 -22.84
C GLY A 100 -6.00 -31.46 -21.46
N ARG A 101 -4.85 -31.79 -20.88
CA ARG A 101 -4.73 -32.45 -19.58
C ARG A 101 -3.73 -31.73 -18.69
N ILE A 102 -3.98 -31.72 -17.38
CA ILE A 102 -3.00 -31.26 -16.39
C ILE A 102 -1.91 -32.33 -16.32
N THR A 103 -0.67 -31.92 -16.60
CA THR A 103 0.50 -32.81 -16.58
C THR A 103 1.32 -32.66 -15.30
N GLU A 104 1.25 -31.50 -14.67
CA GLU A 104 2.01 -31.18 -13.47
C GLU A 104 1.25 -30.16 -12.62
N THR A 105 1.38 -30.25 -11.30
CA THR A 105 0.96 -29.20 -10.36
C THR A 105 2.08 -28.88 -9.40
N HIS A 106 2.34 -27.58 -9.15
CA HIS A 106 3.35 -27.13 -8.20
C HIS A 106 2.90 -25.89 -7.43
N THR A 107 3.57 -25.58 -6.32
CA THR A 107 3.38 -24.35 -5.57
C THR A 107 4.43 -23.32 -5.99
N MET A 108 4.02 -22.07 -6.20
CA MET A 108 4.93 -20.95 -6.44
C MET A 108 5.33 -20.24 -5.15
N VAL A 109 4.49 -20.35 -4.13
CA VAL A 109 4.65 -19.69 -2.84
C VAL A 109 5.18 -20.69 -1.82
N GLU A 110 6.26 -20.35 -1.17
CA GLU A 110 6.70 -21.02 0.05
C GLU A 110 5.75 -20.58 1.18
N ARG A 111 4.91 -21.50 1.67
CA ARG A 111 4.06 -21.23 2.82
C ARG A 111 4.90 -20.98 4.06
N VAL A 112 4.54 -19.95 4.79
CA VAL A 112 5.18 -19.54 6.03
C VAL A 112 4.14 -19.52 7.12
N ASP A 113 4.37 -20.32 8.18
CA ASP A 113 3.48 -20.29 9.33
C ASP A 113 3.50 -18.90 10.00
N PRO A 114 2.34 -18.42 10.46
CA PRO A 114 2.27 -17.21 11.26
C PRO A 114 3.17 -17.31 12.49
N THR A 115 3.85 -16.21 12.81
CA THR A 115 4.65 -16.10 14.03
C THR A 115 4.05 -15.06 14.96
N PRO A 116 4.39 -15.07 16.26
CA PRO A 116 4.01 -14.00 17.17
C PRO A 116 4.34 -12.60 16.61
N ALA A 117 5.51 -12.44 15.98
CA ALA A 117 6.02 -11.19 15.43
C ALA A 117 5.42 -10.81 14.05
N ALA A 118 4.83 -11.77 13.33
CA ALA A 118 4.23 -11.59 12.01
C ALA A 118 2.99 -12.48 11.86
N PRO A 119 1.82 -12.01 12.34
CA PRO A 119 0.59 -12.82 12.35
C PRO A 119 0.00 -13.06 10.97
N TRP A 120 0.38 -12.26 9.98
CA TRP A 120 0.01 -12.43 8.57
C TRP A 120 1.27 -12.72 7.77
N SER A 121 1.48 -13.99 7.47
CA SER A 121 2.74 -14.49 6.92
C SER A 121 2.68 -14.90 5.45
N ASP A 122 1.46 -15.02 4.88
CA ASP A 122 1.26 -15.44 3.50
C ASP A 122 0.69 -14.31 2.64
N THR A 123 1.03 -14.34 1.34
CA THR A 123 0.39 -13.47 0.35
C THR A 123 -1.09 -13.82 0.23
N LEU A 124 -1.94 -12.83 0.41
CA LEU A 124 -3.39 -12.94 0.25
C LEU A 124 -3.79 -12.50 -1.16
N MET A 125 -4.55 -13.35 -1.87
CA MET A 125 -5.04 -13.04 -3.22
C MET A 125 -6.39 -12.34 -3.14
N VAL A 126 -6.41 -11.07 -3.57
CA VAL A 126 -7.63 -10.24 -3.63
C VAL A 126 -7.62 -9.49 -4.96
N PRO A 127 -8.66 -9.59 -5.79
CA PRO A 127 -8.73 -8.80 -7.02
C PRO A 127 -8.63 -7.30 -6.74
N GLN A 128 -7.82 -6.57 -7.53
CA GLN A 128 -7.57 -5.15 -7.26
C GLN A 128 -8.85 -4.32 -7.22
N PHE A 129 -9.84 -4.62 -8.06
CA PHE A 129 -11.11 -3.89 -8.02
C PHE A 129 -11.85 -4.06 -6.68
N ARG A 130 -11.75 -5.24 -6.03
CA ARG A 130 -12.28 -5.45 -4.67
C ARG A 130 -11.50 -4.66 -3.63
N THR A 131 -10.18 -4.67 -3.74
CA THR A 131 -9.32 -3.84 -2.87
C THR A 131 -9.69 -2.36 -3.00
N VAL A 132 -9.83 -1.86 -4.23
CA VAL A 132 -10.23 -0.46 -4.51
C VAL A 132 -11.62 -0.16 -3.96
N GLN A 133 -12.59 -1.07 -4.13
CA GLN A 133 -13.93 -0.91 -3.58
C GLN A 133 -13.91 -0.79 -2.04
N LEU A 134 -13.22 -1.70 -1.35
CA LEU A 134 -13.13 -1.69 0.12
C LEU A 134 -12.39 -0.45 0.64
N LEU A 135 -11.34 -0.01 -0.04
CA LEU A 135 -10.65 1.24 0.27
C LEU A 135 -11.60 2.44 0.12
N HIS A 136 -12.35 2.51 -0.98
CA HIS A 136 -13.32 3.59 -1.21
C HIS A 136 -14.43 3.59 -0.15
N GLU A 137 -15.01 2.44 0.18
CA GLU A 137 -16.01 2.31 1.25
C GLU A 137 -15.45 2.77 2.62
N ARG A 138 -14.20 2.45 2.91
CA ARG A 138 -13.54 2.91 4.13
C ARG A 138 -13.34 4.41 4.14
N LEU A 139 -12.90 4.98 3.02
CA LEU A 139 -12.76 6.43 2.86
C LEU A 139 -14.11 7.14 3.11
N CYS A 140 -15.19 6.65 2.49
CA CYS A 140 -16.54 7.21 2.68
C CYS A 140 -17.00 7.13 4.14
N ARG A 141 -16.73 6.01 4.83
CA ARG A 141 -17.04 5.87 6.27
C ARG A 141 -16.28 6.87 7.15
N LEU A 142 -15.16 7.39 6.71
CA LEU A 142 -14.39 8.45 7.37
C LEU A 142 -14.81 9.85 6.92
N GLY A 143 -15.85 9.97 6.09
CA GLY A 143 -16.35 11.25 5.58
C GLY A 143 -15.60 11.79 4.35
N GLY A 144 -14.67 11.01 3.80
CA GLY A 144 -13.99 11.37 2.55
C GLY A 144 -14.82 10.98 1.32
N SER A 145 -14.46 11.52 0.16
CA SER A 145 -15.14 11.25 -1.11
C SER A 145 -14.17 11.28 -2.29
N VAL A 146 -14.61 10.74 -3.42
CA VAL A 146 -13.88 10.78 -4.70
C VAL A 146 -14.74 11.50 -5.73
N LEU A 147 -14.18 12.52 -6.38
CA LEU A 147 -14.81 13.15 -7.54
C LEU A 147 -14.48 12.34 -8.79
N LEU A 148 -15.38 11.46 -9.20
CA LEU A 148 -15.27 10.66 -10.43
C LEU A 148 -15.57 11.54 -11.66
N GLY A 149 -15.04 11.14 -12.84
CA GLY A 149 -15.18 11.89 -14.08
C GLY A 149 -14.47 13.25 -14.05
N THR A 150 -13.60 13.47 -13.06
CA THR A 150 -12.96 14.76 -12.80
C THR A 150 -11.46 14.68 -13.09
N GLU A 151 -10.99 15.42 -14.08
CA GLU A 151 -9.61 15.41 -14.55
C GLU A 151 -8.84 16.62 -14.07
N LEU A 152 -7.68 16.42 -13.45
CA LEU A 152 -6.68 17.46 -13.23
C LEU A 152 -6.01 17.79 -14.56
N THR A 153 -6.29 18.99 -15.10
CA THR A 153 -5.79 19.40 -16.42
C THR A 153 -4.51 20.20 -16.35
N GLU A 154 -4.38 21.07 -15.37
CA GLU A 154 -3.18 21.86 -15.15
C GLU A 154 -3.05 22.25 -13.67
N PHE A 155 -1.84 22.59 -13.26
CA PHE A 155 -1.57 23.13 -11.93
C PHE A 155 -0.35 24.06 -11.98
N GLY A 156 -0.29 24.94 -10.99
CA GLY A 156 0.88 25.76 -10.66
C GLY A 156 1.10 25.76 -9.16
N GLN A 157 2.31 26.05 -8.71
CA GLN A 157 2.62 26.16 -7.28
C GLN A 157 3.38 27.45 -6.98
N ASP A 158 3.22 27.94 -5.76
CA ASP A 158 3.96 29.04 -5.17
C ASP A 158 4.42 28.69 -3.74
N ALA A 159 4.89 29.66 -2.97
CA ALA A 159 5.35 29.44 -1.61
C ALA A 159 4.26 28.90 -0.66
N ASP A 160 2.99 29.23 -0.92
CA ASP A 160 1.88 28.97 0.02
C ASP A 160 1.02 27.76 -0.38
N GLY A 161 1.11 27.28 -1.64
CA GLY A 161 0.29 26.14 -2.06
C GLY A 161 0.37 25.82 -3.55
N VAL A 162 -0.61 25.03 -3.98
CA VAL A 162 -0.82 24.60 -5.36
C VAL A 162 -2.18 25.08 -5.83
N THR A 163 -2.24 25.78 -6.97
CA THR A 163 -3.50 26.10 -7.66
C THR A 163 -3.70 25.08 -8.77
N ALA A 164 -4.78 24.34 -8.73
CA ALA A 164 -5.11 23.30 -9.68
C ALA A 164 -6.40 23.62 -10.45
N ARG A 165 -6.42 23.29 -11.75
CA ARG A 165 -7.60 23.37 -12.58
C ARG A 165 -8.16 21.99 -12.87
N LEU A 166 -9.39 21.77 -12.50
CA LEU A 166 -10.12 20.52 -12.66
C LEU A 166 -11.15 20.64 -13.78
N ARG A 167 -11.22 19.66 -14.67
CA ARG A 167 -12.30 19.52 -15.64
C ARG A 167 -13.33 18.56 -15.05
N LEU A 168 -14.52 19.05 -14.80
CA LEU A 168 -15.66 18.30 -14.26
C LEU A 168 -16.39 17.48 -15.34
N PRO A 169 -17.22 16.52 -14.97
CA PRO A 169 -18.18 15.91 -15.88
C PRO A 169 -19.00 17.01 -16.59
N GLY A 170 -19.14 16.88 -17.92
CA GLY A 170 -19.80 17.92 -18.75
C GLY A 170 -18.88 19.05 -19.21
N GLY A 171 -17.57 19.03 -18.84
CA GLY A 171 -16.56 19.93 -19.39
C GLY A 171 -16.35 21.25 -18.64
N ALA A 172 -17.14 21.55 -17.61
CA ALA A 172 -16.96 22.75 -16.79
C ALA A 172 -15.60 22.72 -16.09
N LEU A 173 -14.97 23.89 -15.96
CA LEU A 173 -13.70 24.05 -15.27
C LEU A 173 -13.94 24.56 -13.84
N HIS A 174 -13.24 23.96 -12.89
CA HIS A 174 -13.25 24.36 -11.49
C HIS A 174 -11.81 24.56 -11.01
N THR A 175 -11.56 25.63 -10.26
CA THR A 175 -10.24 25.93 -9.69
C THR A 175 -10.24 25.60 -8.21
N VAL A 176 -9.21 24.86 -7.78
CA VAL A 176 -9.00 24.48 -6.37
C VAL A 176 -7.63 24.96 -5.93
N ARG A 177 -7.57 25.57 -4.75
CA ARG A 177 -6.33 25.84 -4.02
C ARG A 177 -6.08 24.71 -3.04
N ALA A 178 -4.86 24.18 -3.01
CA ALA A 178 -4.45 23.12 -2.08
C ALA A 178 -3.13 23.48 -1.40
N GLY A 179 -2.95 23.08 -0.16
CA GLY A 179 -1.66 23.18 0.50
C GLY A 179 -0.59 22.33 -0.19
N TYR A 180 -0.98 21.10 -0.60
CA TYR A 180 -0.13 20.17 -1.34
C TYR A 180 -0.91 19.42 -2.42
N LEU A 181 -0.20 18.96 -3.45
CA LEU A 181 -0.70 18.07 -4.50
C LEU A 181 0.03 16.72 -4.43
N VAL A 182 -0.71 15.63 -4.40
CA VAL A 182 -0.14 14.28 -4.50
C VAL A 182 -0.61 13.59 -5.78
N ALA A 183 0.33 13.25 -6.64
CA ALA A 183 0.09 12.47 -7.84
C ALA A 183 0.05 10.97 -7.49
N ALA A 184 -1.13 10.37 -7.59
CA ALA A 184 -1.39 8.94 -7.55
C ALA A 184 -2.05 8.47 -8.86
N ASP A 185 -1.76 9.18 -9.97
CA ASP A 185 -2.38 9.09 -11.30
C ASP A 185 -1.72 8.04 -12.22
N GLY A 186 -0.92 7.15 -11.62
CA GLY A 186 -0.41 5.94 -12.24
C GLY A 186 0.79 6.16 -13.17
N GLY A 187 1.26 5.08 -13.82
CA GLY A 187 2.51 5.07 -14.59
C GLY A 187 2.55 6.05 -15.77
N ARG A 188 1.38 6.50 -16.24
CA ARG A 188 1.25 7.57 -17.25
C ARG A 188 0.94 8.93 -16.61
N SER A 189 1.44 9.18 -15.42
CA SER A 189 1.18 10.39 -14.63
C SER A 189 1.26 11.68 -15.46
N THR A 190 0.16 12.44 -15.43
CA THR A 190 0.09 13.76 -16.04
C THR A 190 0.84 14.78 -15.18
N VAL A 191 0.74 14.64 -13.86
CA VAL A 191 1.43 15.52 -12.90
C VAL A 191 2.95 15.40 -13.05
N ARG A 192 3.49 14.16 -13.08
CA ARG A 192 4.93 13.95 -13.28
C ARG A 192 5.44 14.62 -14.57
N ARG A 193 4.71 14.45 -15.67
CA ARG A 193 5.08 15.05 -16.96
C ARG A 193 5.03 16.58 -16.92
N ALA A 194 4.03 17.15 -16.26
CA ALA A 194 3.90 18.60 -16.12
C ALA A 194 5.03 19.20 -15.26
N LEU A 195 5.54 18.44 -14.27
CA LEU A 195 6.74 18.81 -13.51
C LEU A 195 8.04 18.70 -14.33
N GLY A 196 8.02 18.08 -15.51
CA GLY A 196 9.24 17.77 -16.27
C GLY A 196 10.10 16.66 -15.63
N THR A 197 9.60 15.98 -14.60
CA THR A 197 10.32 14.90 -13.93
C THR A 197 10.40 13.68 -14.84
N LYS A 198 11.63 13.24 -15.13
CA LYS A 198 11.88 12.07 -15.96
C LYS A 198 11.63 10.79 -15.17
N MET A 199 11.27 9.75 -15.90
CA MET A 199 11.21 8.39 -15.36
C MET A 199 12.23 7.55 -16.13
N SER A 200 13.25 7.10 -15.43
CA SER A 200 14.35 6.32 -15.97
C SER A 200 14.31 4.90 -15.43
N GLY A 201 14.73 3.91 -16.22
CA GLY A 201 14.77 2.52 -15.79
C GLY A 201 15.27 1.57 -16.86
N PRO A 202 15.48 0.30 -16.52
CA PRO A 202 15.93 -0.71 -17.45
C PRO A 202 14.89 -0.98 -18.54
N SER A 203 15.35 -1.24 -19.76
CA SER A 203 14.53 -1.85 -20.79
C SER A 203 14.19 -3.27 -20.37
N LEU A 204 12.89 -3.59 -20.28
CA LEU A 204 12.49 -4.97 -20.10
C LEU A 204 12.48 -5.67 -21.47
N PRO A 205 12.80 -6.99 -21.51
CA PRO A 205 12.64 -7.77 -22.73
C PRO A 205 11.25 -7.57 -23.31
N GLU A 206 11.17 -7.38 -24.63
CA GLU A 206 9.90 -7.15 -25.32
C GLU A 206 8.94 -8.32 -25.08
N GLY A 207 7.76 -8.02 -24.63
CA GLY A 207 6.70 -8.98 -24.36
C GLY A 207 5.45 -8.23 -23.95
N ALA A 208 4.64 -7.82 -24.93
CA ALA A 208 3.31 -7.34 -24.62
C ALA A 208 2.38 -8.53 -24.42
N ALA A 209 1.38 -8.38 -23.56
CA ALA A 209 0.38 -9.39 -23.29
C ALA A 209 -1.04 -8.82 -23.44
N LEU A 210 -1.98 -9.65 -23.83
CA LEU A 210 -3.38 -9.37 -23.60
C LEU A 210 -3.71 -9.77 -22.16
N LEU A 211 -4.23 -8.81 -21.39
CA LEU A 211 -4.83 -9.03 -20.09
C LEU A 211 -6.33 -8.95 -20.21
N ALA A 212 -7.03 -9.87 -19.54
CA ALA A 212 -8.47 -9.76 -19.40
C ALA A 212 -8.99 -10.47 -18.16
N ASP A 213 -10.06 -9.94 -17.60
CA ASP A 213 -10.87 -10.57 -16.58
C ASP A 213 -12.16 -11.08 -17.26
N LEU A 214 -12.35 -12.40 -17.30
CA LEU A 214 -13.50 -13.00 -17.98
C LEU A 214 -13.99 -14.26 -17.27
N ARG A 215 -15.25 -14.64 -17.53
CA ARG A 215 -15.80 -15.94 -17.10
C ARG A 215 -15.25 -17.06 -17.97
N ILE A 216 -14.85 -18.15 -17.33
CA ILE A 216 -14.43 -19.38 -18.01
C ILE A 216 -15.20 -20.54 -17.38
N GLU A 217 -16.05 -21.20 -18.16
CA GLU A 217 -16.83 -22.35 -17.71
C GLU A 217 -16.01 -23.65 -17.79
N GLY A 218 -16.18 -24.51 -16.79
CA GLY A 218 -15.56 -25.83 -16.75
C GLY A 218 -14.07 -25.84 -16.39
N LEU A 219 -13.45 -24.70 -16.12
CA LEU A 219 -12.10 -24.61 -15.59
C LEU A 219 -12.18 -24.60 -14.07
N ASP A 220 -11.40 -25.45 -13.38
CA ASP A 220 -11.40 -25.49 -11.91
C ASP A 220 -10.85 -24.18 -11.33
N ARG A 221 -11.22 -23.90 -10.08
CA ARG A 221 -10.83 -22.66 -9.38
C ARG A 221 -9.77 -22.89 -8.32
N ASP A 222 -9.26 -24.10 -8.18
CA ASP A 222 -8.24 -24.46 -7.19
C ASP A 222 -6.83 -24.19 -7.70
N HIS A 223 -6.70 -23.92 -9.01
CA HIS A 223 -5.42 -23.77 -9.66
C HIS A 223 -5.29 -22.46 -10.42
N TRP A 224 -4.08 -21.97 -10.49
CA TRP A 224 -3.62 -21.03 -11.50
C TRP A 224 -3.21 -21.82 -12.74
N HIS A 225 -4.01 -21.81 -13.77
CA HIS A 225 -3.79 -22.59 -14.99
C HIS A 225 -2.76 -21.95 -15.89
N ARG A 226 -1.89 -22.79 -16.48
CA ARG A 226 -0.83 -22.34 -17.39
C ARG A 226 -0.69 -23.27 -18.58
N TRP A 227 -0.66 -22.68 -19.77
CA TRP A 227 -0.39 -23.35 -21.04
C TRP A 227 0.90 -22.79 -21.63
N MET A 228 1.88 -23.65 -21.91
CA MET A 228 3.12 -23.25 -22.57
C MET A 228 2.96 -23.36 -24.07
N LEU A 229 3.42 -22.36 -24.82
CA LEU A 229 3.30 -22.29 -26.27
C LEU A 229 4.62 -22.67 -26.95
N PRO A 230 4.58 -23.28 -28.16
CA PRO A 230 5.78 -23.72 -28.88
C PRO A 230 6.77 -22.59 -29.20
N ASN A 231 6.29 -21.35 -29.34
CA ASN A 231 7.11 -20.16 -29.59
C ASN A 231 7.74 -19.56 -28.32
N GLY A 232 7.65 -20.23 -27.17
CA GLY A 232 8.13 -19.75 -25.89
C GLY A 232 7.20 -18.77 -25.18
N GLY A 233 6.03 -18.46 -25.76
CA GLY A 233 4.94 -17.74 -25.11
C GLY A 233 4.19 -18.62 -24.12
N PHE A 234 3.18 -18.04 -23.49
CA PHE A 234 2.31 -18.77 -22.56
C PHE A 234 0.94 -18.11 -22.45
N VAL A 235 -0.04 -18.90 -22.00
CA VAL A 235 -1.32 -18.41 -21.50
C VAL A 235 -1.42 -18.73 -20.02
N MET A 236 -1.97 -17.82 -19.23
CA MET A 236 -2.32 -18.07 -17.85
C MET A 236 -3.76 -17.65 -17.57
N ALA A 237 -4.43 -18.39 -16.69
CA ALA A 237 -5.74 -18.07 -16.15
C ALA A 237 -5.72 -18.27 -14.62
N LEU A 238 -5.83 -17.17 -13.88
CA LEU A 238 -5.85 -17.11 -12.43
C LEU A 238 -7.29 -16.90 -11.95
N PRO A 239 -7.87 -17.77 -11.13
CA PRO A 239 -9.18 -17.53 -10.56
C PRO A 239 -9.15 -16.27 -9.66
N LEU A 240 -10.12 -15.39 -9.85
CA LEU A 240 -10.25 -14.18 -9.03
C LEU A 240 -11.10 -14.48 -7.79
N ALA A 241 -10.52 -14.34 -6.62
CA ALA A 241 -11.13 -14.63 -5.34
C ALA A 241 -12.51 -13.97 -5.18
N GLY A 242 -13.49 -14.71 -4.66
CA GLY A 242 -14.85 -14.22 -4.41
C GLY A 242 -15.65 -13.83 -5.66
N THR A 243 -15.27 -14.32 -6.84
CA THR A 243 -15.96 -14.02 -8.13
C THR A 243 -16.03 -15.26 -9.02
N ASP A 244 -16.78 -15.17 -10.14
CA ASP A 244 -16.80 -16.20 -11.18
C ASP A 244 -15.79 -15.93 -12.31
N TYR A 245 -14.97 -14.91 -12.17
CA TYR A 245 -14.03 -14.49 -13.20
C TYR A 245 -12.65 -15.10 -13.01
N PHE A 246 -11.91 -15.16 -14.11
CA PHE A 246 -10.48 -15.46 -14.16
C PHE A 246 -9.75 -14.27 -14.75
N GLN A 247 -8.61 -13.91 -14.16
CA GLN A 247 -7.65 -13.02 -14.80
C GLN A 247 -6.78 -13.81 -15.76
N THR A 248 -6.74 -13.41 -17.02
CA THR A 248 -5.96 -14.09 -18.04
C THR A 248 -4.83 -13.23 -18.57
N PHE A 249 -3.70 -13.89 -18.85
CA PHE A 249 -2.54 -13.33 -19.54
C PHE A 249 -2.26 -14.16 -20.78
N VAL A 250 -2.25 -13.53 -21.95
CA VAL A 250 -1.86 -14.18 -23.21
C VAL A 250 -0.60 -13.53 -23.74
N VAL A 251 0.52 -14.23 -23.65
CA VAL A 251 1.84 -13.82 -24.18
C VAL A 251 2.15 -14.69 -25.38
N ALA A 252 1.54 -14.39 -26.52
CA ALA A 252 1.60 -15.21 -27.71
C ALA A 252 1.90 -14.43 -29.00
N PHE A 253 2.01 -13.10 -28.90
CA PHE A 253 2.04 -12.22 -30.06
C PHE A 253 3.38 -11.50 -30.20
N THR A 254 3.85 -11.35 -31.45
CA THR A 254 4.92 -10.42 -31.80
C THR A 254 4.37 -8.98 -31.78
N ASP A 255 3.21 -8.77 -32.40
CA ASP A 255 2.43 -7.53 -32.33
C ASP A 255 1.11 -7.82 -31.62
N VAL A 256 0.87 -7.15 -30.50
CA VAL A 256 -0.33 -7.38 -29.69
C VAL A 256 -1.49 -6.58 -30.26
N PRO A 257 -2.57 -7.25 -30.69
CA PRO A 257 -3.75 -6.56 -31.21
C PRO A 257 -4.48 -5.80 -30.09
N ASP A 258 -5.43 -4.95 -30.47
CA ASP A 258 -6.31 -4.29 -29.51
C ASP A 258 -7.07 -5.32 -28.67
N ALA A 259 -7.15 -5.06 -27.37
CA ALA A 259 -7.72 -5.99 -26.41
C ALA A 259 -9.26 -5.91 -26.41
N THR A 260 -9.91 -6.19 -27.56
CA THR A 260 -11.38 -6.32 -27.59
C THR A 260 -11.82 -7.67 -27.01
N PRO A 261 -13.07 -7.78 -26.50
CA PRO A 261 -13.59 -9.05 -25.99
C PRO A 261 -13.48 -10.21 -27.00
N GLU A 262 -13.70 -9.95 -28.29
CA GLU A 262 -13.61 -10.92 -29.37
C GLU A 262 -12.18 -11.41 -29.56
N VAL A 263 -11.21 -10.48 -29.57
CA VAL A 263 -9.77 -10.79 -29.69
C VAL A 263 -9.29 -11.61 -28.50
N VAL A 264 -9.72 -11.28 -27.30
CA VAL A 264 -9.37 -12.03 -26.08
C VAL A 264 -9.89 -13.46 -26.17
N ARG A 265 -11.19 -13.66 -26.47
CA ARG A 265 -11.78 -14.99 -26.59
C ARG A 265 -11.13 -15.82 -27.71
N ALA A 266 -10.90 -15.21 -28.87
CA ALA A 266 -10.22 -15.87 -29.97
C ALA A 266 -8.79 -16.31 -29.64
N ALA A 267 -8.05 -15.46 -28.91
CA ALA A 267 -6.69 -15.79 -28.45
C ALA A 267 -6.69 -16.96 -27.45
N LEU A 268 -7.61 -16.97 -26.48
CA LEU A 268 -7.75 -18.06 -25.52
C LEU A 268 -8.14 -19.38 -26.19
N ALA A 269 -9.16 -19.37 -27.04
CA ALA A 269 -9.59 -20.57 -27.80
C ALA A 269 -8.47 -21.13 -28.69
N ARG A 270 -7.66 -20.26 -29.30
CA ARG A 270 -6.53 -20.67 -30.15
C ARG A 270 -5.38 -21.30 -29.39
N HIS A 271 -5.09 -20.82 -28.18
CA HIS A 271 -3.86 -21.13 -27.47
C HIS A 271 -4.07 -22.01 -26.21
N THR A 272 -5.31 -22.41 -25.96
CA THR A 272 -5.65 -23.35 -24.88
C THR A 272 -6.53 -24.49 -25.45
N HIS A 273 -6.97 -25.39 -24.57
CA HIS A 273 -7.95 -26.43 -24.94
C HIS A 273 -9.40 -25.96 -24.74
N LEU A 274 -9.60 -24.71 -24.31
CA LEU A 274 -10.94 -24.16 -24.03
C LEU A 274 -11.68 -23.89 -25.34
N SER A 275 -12.93 -24.35 -25.43
CA SER A 275 -13.81 -24.06 -26.54
C SER A 275 -14.42 -22.66 -26.44
N ALA A 276 -14.92 -22.11 -27.55
CA ALA A 276 -15.45 -20.75 -27.59
C ALA A 276 -16.69 -20.55 -26.70
N ASP A 277 -17.50 -21.59 -26.53
CA ASP A 277 -18.68 -21.59 -25.64
C ASP A 277 -18.34 -21.60 -24.14
N GLN A 278 -17.14 -22.04 -23.78
CA GLN A 278 -16.63 -21.93 -22.39
C GLN A 278 -16.15 -20.51 -22.04
N LEU A 279 -15.90 -19.65 -23.05
CA LEU A 279 -15.35 -18.32 -22.89
C LEU A 279 -16.47 -17.27 -22.82
N GLY A 280 -16.93 -16.96 -21.64
CA GLY A 280 -18.07 -16.10 -21.37
C GLY A 280 -17.79 -14.60 -21.45
N GLU A 281 -18.46 -13.85 -20.58
CA GLU A 281 -18.38 -12.39 -20.50
C GLU A 281 -16.97 -11.91 -20.15
N VAL A 282 -16.47 -10.92 -20.90
CA VAL A 282 -15.24 -10.19 -20.61
C VAL A 282 -15.60 -8.94 -19.81
N LEU A 283 -15.27 -8.91 -18.53
CA LEU A 283 -15.53 -7.79 -17.64
C LEU A 283 -14.62 -6.60 -17.96
N TRP A 284 -13.36 -6.89 -18.24
CA TRP A 284 -12.33 -5.92 -18.50
C TRP A 284 -11.20 -6.53 -19.34
N SER A 285 -10.57 -5.70 -20.19
CA SER A 285 -9.40 -6.12 -20.96
C SER A 285 -8.47 -4.95 -21.26
N SER A 286 -7.20 -5.26 -21.50
CA SER A 286 -6.17 -4.27 -21.81
C SER A 286 -4.97 -4.91 -22.49
N VAL A 287 -4.27 -4.14 -23.31
CA VAL A 287 -2.90 -4.48 -23.74
C VAL A 287 -1.95 -4.07 -22.65
N TYR A 288 -1.25 -5.02 -22.10
CA TYR A 288 -0.21 -4.80 -21.10
C TYR A 288 1.17 -4.79 -21.76
N ARG A 289 1.95 -3.75 -21.50
CA ARG A 289 3.37 -3.65 -21.87
C ARG A 289 4.18 -3.47 -20.58
N PRO A 290 4.99 -4.46 -20.19
CA PRO A 290 5.82 -4.34 -19.01
C PRO A 290 6.70 -3.09 -19.09
N ARG A 291 6.77 -2.37 -18.01
CA ARG A 291 7.68 -1.23 -17.85
C ARG A 291 8.34 -1.32 -16.50
N ALA A 292 9.57 -0.86 -16.45
CA ALA A 292 10.34 -0.70 -15.23
C ALA A 292 10.95 0.69 -15.25
N GLY A 293 10.78 1.46 -14.18
CA GLY A 293 11.33 2.80 -14.12
C GLY A 293 10.98 3.51 -12.83
N MET A 294 11.80 4.49 -12.48
CA MET A 294 11.66 5.31 -11.31
C MET A 294 11.85 6.78 -11.67
N ALA A 295 11.04 7.65 -11.09
CA ALA A 295 11.15 9.09 -11.23
C ALA A 295 12.46 9.60 -10.59
N ASP A 296 13.06 10.63 -11.20
CA ASP A 296 14.31 11.21 -10.70
C ASP A 296 14.13 11.82 -9.30
N THR A 297 12.94 12.33 -8.99
CA THR A 297 12.55 12.86 -7.68
C THR A 297 11.10 12.50 -7.36
N PHE A 298 10.78 12.33 -6.08
CA PHE A 298 9.44 12.04 -5.58
C PHE A 298 8.76 13.28 -4.99
N ARG A 299 9.53 14.37 -4.77
CA ARG A 299 9.04 15.66 -4.31
C ARG A 299 9.57 16.78 -5.18
N THR A 300 8.70 17.73 -5.55
CA THR A 300 9.09 19.00 -6.17
C THR A 300 8.27 20.11 -5.53
N GLY A 301 8.86 20.81 -4.56
CA GLY A 301 8.16 21.83 -3.78
C GLY A 301 6.98 21.21 -3.00
N ARG A 302 5.76 21.64 -3.35
CA ARG A 302 4.51 21.18 -2.72
C ARG A 302 3.82 20.03 -3.49
N VAL A 303 4.49 19.46 -4.47
CA VAL A 303 3.96 18.36 -5.30
C VAL A 303 4.73 17.09 -5.05
N PHE A 304 4.01 16.00 -4.75
CA PHE A 304 4.54 14.67 -4.48
C PHE A 304 4.11 13.68 -5.55
N LEU A 305 4.98 12.72 -5.85
CA LEU A 305 4.67 11.55 -6.68
C LEU A 305 4.61 10.32 -5.77
N ALA A 306 3.56 9.50 -5.88
CA ALA A 306 3.39 8.28 -5.09
C ALA A 306 2.91 7.12 -5.95
N GLY A 307 3.35 5.90 -5.62
CA GLY A 307 3.04 4.70 -6.36
C GLY A 307 3.54 4.74 -7.80
N ASP A 308 2.74 4.24 -8.74
CA ASP A 308 3.13 4.16 -10.16
C ASP A 308 3.44 5.54 -10.79
N ALA A 309 3.01 6.65 -10.20
CA ALA A 309 3.42 7.98 -10.62
C ALA A 309 4.91 8.23 -10.35
N ALA A 310 5.45 7.65 -9.27
CA ALA A 310 6.84 7.75 -8.87
C ALA A 310 7.71 6.58 -9.40
N HIS A 311 7.19 5.36 -9.42
CA HIS A 311 7.92 4.16 -9.84
C HIS A 311 6.99 3.10 -10.43
N VAL A 312 7.45 2.46 -11.50
CA VAL A 312 6.72 1.38 -12.18
C VAL A 312 7.57 0.12 -12.15
N HIS A 313 6.99 -0.98 -11.74
CA HIS A 313 7.65 -2.28 -11.62
C HIS A 313 7.15 -3.29 -12.63
N SER A 314 7.98 -4.27 -12.96
CA SER A 314 7.53 -5.49 -13.62
C SER A 314 6.48 -6.20 -12.74
N PRO A 315 5.50 -6.93 -13.31
CA PRO A 315 4.53 -7.71 -12.55
C PRO A 315 5.18 -8.91 -11.82
N ALA A 316 6.43 -9.24 -12.18
CA ALA A 316 7.18 -10.30 -11.52
C ALA A 316 7.35 -9.99 -10.02
N GLY A 317 7.01 -10.97 -9.18
CA GLY A 317 7.05 -10.80 -7.73
C GLY A 317 5.79 -10.18 -7.11
N GLY A 318 4.89 -9.54 -7.89
CA GLY A 318 3.66 -8.93 -7.35
C GLY A 318 3.94 -7.76 -6.40
N GLN A 319 4.95 -6.93 -6.67
CA GLN A 319 5.45 -5.93 -5.72
C GLN A 319 4.84 -4.53 -5.89
N GLY A 320 4.40 -4.16 -7.10
CA GLY A 320 4.03 -2.79 -7.44
C GLY A 320 2.93 -2.20 -6.54
N LEU A 321 1.75 -2.84 -6.46
CA LEU A 321 0.64 -2.39 -5.61
C LEU A 321 1.08 -2.24 -4.15
N ASN A 322 1.82 -3.22 -3.64
CA ASN A 322 2.25 -3.29 -2.26
C ASN A 322 3.21 -2.14 -1.89
N THR A 323 4.19 -1.85 -2.75
CA THR A 323 5.11 -0.72 -2.57
C THR A 323 4.35 0.62 -2.66
N SER A 324 3.42 0.73 -3.60
CA SER A 324 2.62 1.93 -3.83
C SER A 324 1.71 2.30 -2.64
N VAL A 325 1.11 1.32 -1.99
CA VAL A 325 0.30 1.54 -0.77
C VAL A 325 1.18 2.01 0.39
N GLN A 326 2.38 1.46 0.52
CA GLN A 326 3.33 1.88 1.55
C GLN A 326 3.88 3.29 1.31
N ASP A 327 3.98 3.77 0.06
CA ASP A 327 4.31 5.17 -0.21
C ASP A 327 3.23 6.10 0.37
N ALA A 328 1.96 5.80 0.09
CA ALA A 328 0.84 6.54 0.63
C ALA A 328 0.83 6.56 2.16
N TYR A 329 1.12 5.41 2.77
CA TYR A 329 1.15 5.23 4.22
C TYR A 329 2.33 5.96 4.88
N ASN A 330 3.49 6.02 4.22
CA ASN A 330 4.65 6.80 4.68
C ASN A 330 4.43 8.32 4.53
N LEU A 331 3.80 8.77 3.44
CA LEU A 331 3.55 10.19 3.18
C LEU A 331 2.41 10.74 4.03
N GLY A 332 1.35 9.97 4.23
CA GLY A 332 0.11 10.43 4.84
C GLY A 332 0.29 10.94 6.26
N TRP A 333 1.03 10.21 7.12
CA TRP A 333 1.27 10.66 8.49
C TRP A 333 2.18 11.90 8.54
N LYS A 334 3.15 12.05 7.63
CA LYS A 334 4.04 13.21 7.56
C LYS A 334 3.26 14.47 7.16
N LEU A 335 2.39 14.36 6.16
CA LEU A 335 1.46 15.44 5.81
C LEU A 335 0.53 15.80 6.99
N GLY A 336 0.04 14.79 7.72
CA GLY A 336 -0.76 14.99 8.92
C GLY A 336 -0.01 15.77 9.99
N GLN A 337 1.25 15.45 10.27
CA GLN A 337 2.07 16.17 11.25
C GLN A 337 2.29 17.63 10.83
N VAL A 338 2.62 17.88 9.58
CA VAL A 338 2.83 19.25 9.08
C VAL A 338 1.53 20.06 9.13
N LEU A 339 0.42 19.49 8.69
CA LEU A 339 -0.85 20.21 8.54
C LEU A 339 -1.66 20.35 9.83
N ARG A 340 -1.45 19.50 10.82
CA ARG A 340 -2.26 19.46 12.07
C ARG A 340 -1.46 19.68 13.34
N HIS A 341 -0.17 19.40 13.32
CA HIS A 341 0.68 19.46 14.51
C HIS A 341 1.84 20.45 14.36
N GLY A 342 1.87 21.22 13.25
CA GLY A 342 2.85 22.29 13.02
C GLY A 342 4.27 21.80 12.77
N ALA A 343 4.47 20.53 12.43
CA ALA A 343 5.80 20.03 12.08
C ALA A 343 6.41 20.84 10.93
N PRO A 344 7.73 21.03 10.92
CA PRO A 344 8.38 21.77 9.85
C PRO A 344 8.22 21.06 8.50
N ASP A 345 8.11 21.83 7.42
CA ASP A 345 7.95 21.30 6.04
C ASP A 345 9.09 20.36 5.63
N ALA A 346 10.28 20.53 6.21
CA ALA A 346 11.44 19.65 6.03
C ALA A 346 11.17 18.17 6.43
N LEU A 347 10.17 17.90 7.28
CA LEU A 347 9.72 16.53 7.56
C LEU A 347 9.30 15.83 6.27
N LEU A 348 8.71 16.54 5.32
CA LEU A 348 8.21 15.98 4.07
C LEU A 348 9.34 15.55 3.11
N ASP A 349 10.56 16.08 3.25
CA ASP A 349 11.73 15.65 2.45
C ASP A 349 12.12 14.21 2.79
N THR A 350 11.82 13.77 4.00
CA THR A 350 12.09 12.39 4.43
C THR A 350 11.24 11.36 3.69
N TYR A 351 10.15 11.76 3.03
CA TYR A 351 9.38 10.86 2.17
C TYR A 351 10.24 10.31 1.02
N GLU A 352 10.87 11.20 0.26
CA GLU A 352 11.77 10.78 -0.83
C GLU A 352 12.99 10.03 -0.29
N ALA A 353 13.60 10.54 0.79
CA ALA A 353 14.78 9.93 1.40
C ALA A 353 14.52 8.48 1.85
N GLU A 354 13.32 8.17 2.34
CA GLU A 354 12.95 6.84 2.80
C GLU A 354 12.39 5.95 1.67
N ARG A 355 11.53 6.48 0.79
CA ARG A 355 10.79 5.65 -0.16
C ARG A 355 11.53 5.39 -1.48
N ARG A 356 12.34 6.34 -1.93
CA ARG A 356 13.08 6.19 -3.18
C ARG A 356 14.12 5.05 -3.15
N PRO A 357 14.92 4.84 -2.08
CA PRO A 357 15.80 3.67 -1.98
C PRO A 357 15.04 2.34 -1.97
N ILE A 358 13.87 2.29 -1.30
CA ILE A 358 13.02 1.08 -1.29
C ILE A 358 12.48 0.80 -2.69
N ALA A 359 11.96 1.82 -3.39
CA ALA A 359 11.49 1.68 -4.76
C ALA A 359 12.61 1.17 -5.69
N ALA A 360 13.84 1.66 -5.54
CA ALA A 360 15.00 1.21 -6.31
C ALA A 360 15.29 -0.29 -6.07
N ARG A 361 15.34 -0.72 -4.80
CA ARG A 361 15.55 -2.14 -4.42
C ARG A 361 14.46 -3.05 -5.00
N ILE A 362 13.20 -2.64 -4.91
CA ILE A 362 12.07 -3.41 -5.45
C ILE A 362 12.11 -3.44 -6.98
N LEU A 363 12.50 -2.33 -7.63
CA LEU A 363 12.66 -2.27 -9.08
C LEU A 363 13.72 -3.26 -9.57
N GLU A 364 14.87 -3.32 -8.90
CA GLU A 364 15.95 -4.29 -9.18
C GLU A 364 15.44 -5.73 -9.02
N THR A 365 14.81 -6.05 -7.88
CA THR A 365 14.27 -7.39 -7.59
C THR A 365 13.24 -7.82 -8.63
N SER A 366 12.26 -6.96 -8.95
CA SER A 366 11.21 -7.28 -9.92
C SER A 366 11.75 -7.41 -11.35
N THR A 367 12.77 -6.62 -11.70
CA THR A 367 13.45 -6.71 -13.00
C THR A 367 14.23 -8.01 -13.12
N ARG A 368 14.99 -8.40 -12.10
CA ARG A 368 15.70 -9.68 -12.04
C ARG A 368 14.74 -10.86 -12.17
N LEU A 369 13.68 -10.91 -11.38
CA LEU A 369 12.66 -11.98 -11.47
C LEU A 369 12.00 -12.04 -12.86
N HIS A 370 11.79 -10.89 -13.50
CA HIS A 370 11.24 -10.83 -14.86
C HIS A 370 12.21 -11.41 -15.88
N THR A 371 13.47 -11.02 -15.83
CA THR A 371 14.53 -11.49 -16.75
C THR A 371 14.76 -13.00 -16.61
N GLU A 372 14.78 -13.48 -15.37
CA GLU A 372 14.89 -14.92 -15.04
C GLU A 372 13.61 -15.72 -15.35
N ARG A 373 12.52 -15.06 -15.72
CA ARG A 373 11.19 -15.67 -15.87
C ARG A 373 10.76 -16.48 -14.64
N SER A 374 11.18 -16.02 -13.46
CA SER A 374 10.94 -16.69 -12.19
C SER A 374 9.50 -16.49 -11.74
N LEU A 375 8.83 -17.58 -11.40
CA LEU A 375 7.51 -17.57 -10.79
C LEU A 375 7.57 -17.74 -9.25
N ARG A 376 8.78 -17.96 -8.71
CA ARG A 376 8.96 -18.14 -7.26
C ARG A 376 8.49 -16.93 -6.48
N ARG A 377 7.82 -17.19 -5.36
CA ARG A 377 7.36 -16.21 -4.37
C ARG A 377 7.91 -16.63 -3.02
N GLY A 378 9.07 -16.09 -2.64
CA GLY A 378 9.74 -16.36 -1.37
C GLY A 378 9.45 -15.29 -0.33
N ARG A 379 9.98 -15.50 0.90
CA ARG A 379 9.87 -14.57 2.03
C ARG A 379 10.47 -13.20 1.74
N ASP A 380 11.47 -13.13 0.87
CA ASP A 380 12.12 -11.92 0.38
C ASP A 380 11.17 -10.94 -0.36
N LEU A 381 9.97 -11.44 -0.73
CA LEU A 381 8.92 -10.64 -1.36
C LEU A 381 7.81 -10.18 -0.39
N HIS A 382 7.86 -10.60 0.88
CA HIS A 382 6.85 -10.25 1.90
C HIS A 382 6.93 -8.80 2.36
N GLN A 383 8.06 -8.12 2.08
CA GLN A 383 8.32 -6.72 2.44
C GLN A 383 8.34 -6.45 3.96
N LEU A 384 8.48 -7.50 4.79
CA LEU A 384 8.60 -7.38 6.24
C LEU A 384 10.00 -6.96 6.70
N ASP A 385 10.98 -7.03 5.80
CA ASP A 385 12.39 -6.63 5.95
C ASP A 385 12.64 -5.18 5.53
N ILE A 386 11.60 -4.45 5.12
CA ILE A 386 11.70 -3.02 4.82
C ILE A 386 11.94 -2.27 6.11
N GLY A 387 12.96 -1.42 6.11
CA GLY A 387 13.31 -0.54 7.21
C GLY A 387 13.93 0.78 6.70
N TYR A 388 14.16 1.71 7.60
CA TYR A 388 14.72 3.05 7.33
C TYR A 388 15.89 3.35 8.28
N PRO A 389 16.94 2.51 8.33
CA PRO A 389 18.06 2.71 9.26
C PRO A 389 18.81 4.02 9.02
N ASP A 390 18.89 4.46 7.76
CA ASP A 390 19.62 5.67 7.35
C ASP A 390 18.72 6.93 7.32
N SER A 391 17.48 6.82 7.78
CA SER A 391 16.58 7.97 7.84
C SER A 391 17.05 8.98 8.89
N PRO A 392 16.99 10.30 8.63
CA PRO A 392 17.27 11.31 9.63
C PRO A 392 16.27 11.28 10.82
N LEU A 393 15.19 10.52 10.68
CA LEU A 393 14.18 10.31 11.71
C LEU A 393 14.49 9.09 12.60
N THR A 394 15.58 8.37 12.34
CA THR A 394 15.95 7.14 13.03
C THR A 394 17.07 7.39 14.05
N ARG A 395 16.88 6.95 15.30
CA ARG A 395 17.85 7.10 16.40
C ARG A 395 18.01 5.79 17.17
N GLU A 396 19.14 5.10 16.98
CA GLU A 396 19.53 3.95 17.79
C GLU A 396 20.50 4.43 18.89
N LEU A 397 20.11 4.32 20.13
CA LEU A 397 20.92 4.76 21.29
C LEU A 397 21.35 3.60 22.18
N ARG A 398 20.92 2.39 21.89
CA ARG A 398 21.37 1.17 22.59
C ARG A 398 22.72 0.74 22.02
N THR A 399 23.58 0.26 22.89
CA THR A 399 24.90 -0.29 22.55
C THR A 399 24.90 -1.82 22.69
N ASP A 400 25.91 -2.45 22.15
CA ASP A 400 26.19 -3.89 22.33
C ASP A 400 25.01 -4.81 21.94
N LEU A 401 24.28 -4.42 20.89
CA LEU A 401 23.19 -5.23 20.38
C LEU A 401 23.72 -6.46 19.62
N PRO A 402 23.18 -7.67 19.90
CA PRO A 402 23.54 -8.86 19.16
C PRO A 402 23.20 -8.73 17.66
N GLU A 403 23.84 -9.56 16.85
CA GLU A 403 23.50 -9.67 15.43
C GLU A 403 22.04 -10.11 15.26
N GLY A 404 21.32 -9.47 14.34
CA GLY A 404 19.89 -9.73 14.10
C GLY A 404 18.93 -9.13 15.13
N ALA A 405 19.41 -8.40 16.13
CA ALA A 405 18.55 -7.68 17.05
C ALA A 405 17.76 -6.57 16.33
N LEU A 406 16.52 -6.37 16.75
CA LEU A 406 15.68 -5.27 16.30
C LEU A 406 16.37 -3.92 16.60
N ARG A 407 16.42 -3.04 15.59
CA ARG A 407 17.06 -1.72 15.68
C ARG A 407 16.09 -0.60 15.34
N ALA A 408 16.44 0.62 15.73
CA ALA A 408 15.75 1.80 15.23
C ALA A 408 15.82 1.83 13.68
N GLY A 409 14.71 2.22 13.04
CA GLY A 409 14.52 2.13 11.60
C GLY A 409 13.84 0.85 11.14
N ASP A 410 13.87 -0.22 11.92
CA ASP A 410 13.19 -1.48 11.58
C ASP A 410 11.67 -1.37 11.74
N ARG A 411 10.95 -2.25 11.06
CA ARG A 411 9.53 -2.49 11.29
C ARG A 411 9.31 -2.97 12.73
N ALA A 412 8.42 -2.34 13.46
CA ALA A 412 8.01 -2.79 14.78
C ALA A 412 7.25 -4.13 14.67
N PRO A 413 7.77 -5.23 15.20
CA PRO A 413 7.08 -6.51 15.17
C PRO A 413 5.85 -6.53 16.08
N ASP A 414 4.91 -7.41 15.78
CA ASP A 414 3.79 -7.70 16.67
C ASP A 414 4.22 -8.64 17.81
N ALA A 415 3.42 -8.72 18.88
CA ALA A 415 3.54 -9.73 19.91
C ALA A 415 2.21 -9.93 20.65
N PRO A 416 1.79 -11.18 20.88
CA PRO A 416 0.70 -11.49 21.81
C PRO A 416 1.06 -11.07 23.23
N CYS A 417 0.09 -10.47 23.92
CA CYS A 417 0.18 -10.01 25.29
C CYS A 417 -1.15 -10.25 26.01
N HIS A 418 -1.19 -9.94 27.29
CA HIS A 418 -2.42 -9.89 28.08
C HIS A 418 -2.52 -8.54 28.78
N THR A 419 -3.74 -8.04 28.94
CA THR A 419 -4.01 -6.94 29.87
C THR A 419 -3.87 -7.41 31.32
N PRO A 420 -3.76 -6.53 32.32
CA PRO A 420 -3.67 -6.93 33.73
C PRO A 420 -4.83 -7.77 34.25
N ASP A 421 -6.03 -7.65 33.64
CA ASP A 421 -7.21 -8.47 33.91
C ASP A 421 -7.25 -9.78 33.10
N GLY A 422 -6.19 -10.11 32.36
CA GLY A 422 -6.01 -11.37 31.67
C GLY A 422 -6.63 -11.46 30.26
N LYS A 423 -7.12 -10.36 29.70
CA LYS A 423 -7.68 -10.35 28.34
C LYS A 423 -6.54 -10.43 27.31
N PRO A 424 -6.61 -11.36 26.32
CA PRO A 424 -5.62 -11.43 25.26
C PRO A 424 -5.71 -10.19 24.35
N VAL A 425 -4.56 -9.63 24.03
CA VAL A 425 -4.36 -8.49 23.14
C VAL A 425 -3.06 -8.66 22.36
N ARG A 426 -2.84 -7.82 21.35
CA ARG A 426 -1.59 -7.79 20.59
C ARG A 426 -0.98 -6.39 20.63
N LEU A 427 0.33 -6.28 20.42
CA LEU A 427 0.99 -4.98 20.32
C LEU A 427 0.44 -4.16 19.15
N PHE A 428 0.09 -4.79 18.03
CA PHE A 428 -0.54 -4.11 16.89
C PHE A 428 -1.85 -3.40 17.26
N ASP A 429 -2.62 -3.90 18.24
CA ASP A 429 -3.80 -3.20 18.77
C ASP A 429 -3.43 -1.88 19.46
N SER A 430 -2.21 -1.79 19.98
CA SER A 430 -1.68 -0.57 20.59
C SER A 430 -1.10 0.40 19.56
N TYR A 431 -0.57 -0.11 18.45
CA TYR A 431 0.00 0.71 17.37
C TYR A 431 -1.07 1.28 16.43
N ARG A 432 -2.22 0.61 16.33
CA ARG A 432 -3.30 0.99 15.43
C ARG A 432 -3.81 2.39 15.73
N GLY A 433 -3.66 3.29 14.75
CA GLY A 433 -4.13 4.66 14.85
C GLY A 433 -3.15 5.71 14.30
N PRO A 434 -3.57 6.99 14.26
CA PRO A 434 -2.76 8.07 13.70
C PRO A 434 -1.65 8.59 14.63
N HIS A 435 -1.50 8.01 15.82
CA HIS A 435 -0.58 8.44 16.88
C HIS A 435 0.78 7.75 16.78
N PHE A 436 1.78 8.33 17.45
CA PHE A 436 3.00 7.62 17.81
C PHE A 436 2.72 6.70 19.00
N THR A 437 3.44 5.58 19.09
CA THR A 437 3.38 4.71 20.28
C THR A 437 4.74 4.64 20.94
N LEU A 438 4.78 4.95 22.23
CA LEU A 438 5.95 4.76 23.07
C LEU A 438 5.79 3.46 23.85
N LEU A 439 6.58 2.44 23.53
CA LEU A 439 6.69 1.24 24.34
C LEU A 439 7.72 1.47 25.46
N ALA A 440 7.28 1.41 26.70
CA ALA A 440 8.13 1.40 27.88
C ALA A 440 8.27 -0.05 28.38
N LEU A 441 9.40 -0.69 28.07
CA LEU A 441 9.64 -2.10 28.37
C LEU A 441 10.33 -2.28 29.72
N GLY A 442 9.99 -3.34 30.46
CA GLY A 442 10.70 -3.82 31.64
C GLY A 442 10.79 -2.80 32.80
N GLY A 443 9.83 -1.88 32.91
CA GLY A 443 9.81 -0.85 33.93
C GLY A 443 10.65 0.38 33.59
N ALA A 444 10.96 0.63 32.33
CA ALA A 444 11.58 1.90 31.91
C ALA A 444 10.75 3.08 32.40
N ALA A 445 11.39 3.98 33.15
CA ALA A 445 10.72 5.15 33.72
C ALA A 445 10.49 6.20 32.64
N VAL A 446 9.23 6.54 32.40
CA VAL A 446 8.80 7.60 31.48
C VAL A 446 7.89 8.55 32.23
N ASP A 447 8.30 9.82 32.30
CA ASP A 447 7.45 10.89 32.79
C ASP A 447 6.55 11.41 31.66
N GLU A 448 5.31 10.95 31.63
CA GLU A 448 4.34 11.35 30.61
C GLU A 448 3.98 12.83 30.69
N ALA A 449 4.05 13.45 31.85
CA ALA A 449 3.76 14.88 32.02
C ALA A 449 4.80 15.78 31.31
N ALA A 450 6.00 15.25 31.11
CA ALA A 450 7.08 15.95 30.38
C ALA A 450 7.07 15.69 28.87
N LEU A 451 6.17 14.81 28.37
CA LEU A 451 6.03 14.50 26.95
C LEU A 451 4.92 15.34 26.31
N PRO A 452 4.93 15.51 24.97
CA PRO A 452 3.86 16.19 24.25
C PRO A 452 2.50 15.57 24.56
N ALA A 453 1.56 16.39 25.03
CA ALA A 453 0.30 15.91 25.57
C ALA A 453 -0.70 15.46 24.49
N GLY A 454 -1.42 14.39 24.78
CA GLY A 454 -2.64 13.94 24.15
C GLY A 454 -2.54 12.61 23.43
N PRO A 455 -3.53 11.72 23.65
CA PRO A 455 -3.56 10.37 23.08
C PRO A 455 -3.72 10.35 21.55
N ALA A 456 -4.13 11.46 20.95
CA ALA A 456 -4.19 11.61 19.49
C ALA A 456 -2.80 11.77 18.85
N LEU A 457 -1.78 12.17 19.62
CA LEU A 457 -0.42 12.36 19.14
C LEU A 457 0.52 11.25 19.60
N LEU A 458 0.51 10.92 20.90
CA LEU A 458 1.39 9.95 21.52
C LEU A 458 0.61 9.07 22.51
N ARG A 459 0.71 7.76 22.32
CA ARG A 459 0.21 6.76 23.25
C ARG A 459 1.39 6.10 23.97
N VAL A 460 1.40 6.11 25.28
CA VAL A 460 2.39 5.37 26.08
C VAL A 460 1.81 4.01 26.43
N VAL A 461 2.59 2.96 26.24
CA VAL A 461 2.22 1.56 26.53
C VAL A 461 3.35 0.91 27.33
N ARG A 462 3.06 0.55 28.57
CA ARG A 462 4.01 -0.12 29.48
C ARG A 462 3.85 -1.62 29.35
N VAL A 463 4.94 -2.31 29.02
CA VAL A 463 4.97 -3.77 28.98
C VAL A 463 5.85 -4.30 30.09
N GLY A 464 5.23 -4.97 31.06
CA GLY A 464 5.90 -5.40 32.29
C GLY A 464 6.21 -4.24 33.24
N GLY A 465 6.94 -4.53 34.32
CA GLY A 465 7.25 -3.55 35.36
C GLY A 465 6.15 -3.44 36.43
N PRO A 466 6.21 -2.40 37.31
CA PRO A 466 5.36 -2.31 38.51
C PRO A 466 3.87 -2.05 38.23
N ALA A 467 3.56 -1.33 37.15
CA ALA A 467 2.18 -0.96 36.77
C ALA A 467 2.04 -1.09 35.24
N PRO A 468 1.99 -2.32 34.72
CA PRO A 468 1.96 -2.55 33.29
C PRO A 468 0.57 -2.30 32.70
N ASP A 469 0.53 -1.78 31.47
CA ASP A 469 -0.67 -1.78 30.63
C ASP A 469 -0.84 -3.15 29.95
N LEU A 470 0.29 -3.82 29.66
CA LEU A 470 0.37 -5.14 29.04
C LEU A 470 1.37 -6.05 29.76
N ILE A 471 1.06 -7.34 29.74
CA ILE A 471 1.89 -8.39 30.34
C ILE A 471 2.37 -9.34 29.24
N ASP A 472 3.68 -9.50 29.12
CA ASP A 472 4.33 -10.44 28.22
C ASP A 472 4.43 -11.82 28.90
N THR A 473 3.32 -12.56 28.92
CA THR A 473 3.22 -13.84 29.65
C THR A 473 4.13 -14.91 29.06
N ASP A 474 4.20 -14.99 27.73
CA ASP A 474 4.92 -16.03 27.01
C ASP A 474 6.30 -15.60 26.51
N GLY A 475 6.72 -14.37 26.82
CA GLY A 475 8.02 -13.81 26.45
C GLY A 475 8.13 -13.35 24.99
N HIS A 476 7.04 -13.22 24.28
CA HIS A 476 7.05 -12.84 22.87
C HIS A 476 7.54 -11.40 22.63
N VAL A 477 7.22 -10.47 23.55
CA VAL A 477 7.75 -9.10 23.49
C VAL A 477 9.24 -9.10 23.73
N ARG A 478 9.69 -9.84 24.74
CA ARG A 478 11.11 -10.00 25.06
C ARG A 478 11.88 -10.58 23.87
N ASP A 479 11.33 -11.60 23.21
CA ASP A 479 11.96 -12.25 22.06
C ASP A 479 12.05 -11.32 20.85
N ALA A 480 11.04 -10.46 20.63
CA ALA A 480 10.99 -9.55 19.50
C ALA A 480 11.75 -8.24 19.74
N TYR A 481 11.72 -7.70 20.97
CA TYR A 481 12.24 -6.36 21.29
C TYR A 481 13.48 -6.34 22.17
N GLY A 482 13.86 -7.50 22.72
CA GLY A 482 14.99 -7.67 23.66
C GLY A 482 14.54 -7.75 25.12
N ALA A 483 15.41 -8.33 25.95
CA ALA A 483 15.09 -8.66 27.35
C ALA A 483 15.29 -7.50 28.35
N GLY A 484 15.96 -6.44 27.96
CA GLY A 484 16.32 -5.33 28.86
C GLY A 484 15.25 -4.24 28.92
N PRO A 485 15.25 -3.43 30.01
CA PRO A 485 14.43 -2.23 30.05
C PRO A 485 14.81 -1.25 28.94
N ALA A 486 13.82 -0.78 28.17
CA ALA A 486 14.04 0.12 27.04
C ALA A 486 12.83 1.02 26.78
N ALA A 487 13.06 2.16 26.13
CA ALA A 487 12.03 3.01 25.58
C ALA A 487 12.13 3.00 24.05
N LEU A 488 11.06 2.61 23.40
CA LEU A 488 10.98 2.45 21.96
C LEU A 488 9.86 3.31 21.41
N LEU A 489 10.20 4.29 20.57
CA LEU A 489 9.20 5.14 19.91
C LEU A 489 8.87 4.59 18.53
N ILE A 490 7.62 4.21 18.34
CA ILE A 490 7.09 3.68 17.09
C ILE A 490 6.32 4.79 16.38
N ARG A 491 6.64 4.99 15.10
CA ARG A 491 5.99 5.95 14.20
C ARG A 491 4.59 5.46 13.82
N PRO A 492 3.71 6.39 13.38
CA PRO A 492 2.37 6.02 12.90
C PRO A 492 2.35 5.07 11.70
N ASP A 493 3.45 4.91 10.99
CA ASP A 493 3.61 3.94 9.90
C ASP A 493 4.26 2.62 10.34
N GLY A 494 4.40 2.39 11.66
CA GLY A 494 4.83 1.12 12.23
C GLY A 494 6.34 0.87 12.19
N TYR A 495 7.18 1.90 12.11
CA TYR A 495 8.64 1.79 12.17
C TYR A 495 9.19 2.41 13.46
N LEU A 496 10.29 1.87 13.98
CA LEU A 496 10.95 2.41 15.16
C LEU A 496 11.68 3.72 14.82
N ALA A 497 11.21 4.84 15.35
CA ALA A 497 11.93 6.13 15.28
C ALA A 497 13.09 6.20 16.26
N LEU A 498 12.88 5.68 17.47
CA LEU A 498 13.88 5.69 18.54
C LEU A 498 13.93 4.33 19.22
N ALA A 499 15.13 3.90 19.54
CA ALA A 499 15.37 2.83 20.50
C ALA A 499 16.42 3.29 21.51
N ALA A 500 16.01 3.45 22.77
CA ALA A 500 16.84 4.00 23.85
C ALA A 500 16.87 3.05 25.05
N PRO A 501 17.99 3.01 25.81
CA PRO A 501 18.01 2.34 27.11
C PRO A 501 17.07 3.03 28.11
N ALA A 502 16.73 2.37 29.21
CA ALA A 502 15.75 2.86 30.18
C ALA A 502 16.16 4.15 30.93
N GLY A 503 17.46 4.45 31.01
CA GLY A 503 17.94 5.72 31.61
C GLY A 503 17.62 6.89 30.68
N ASP A 504 17.28 8.06 31.27
CA ASP A 504 16.95 9.29 30.51
C ASP A 504 15.90 9.13 29.38
N ALA A 505 15.06 8.10 29.46
CA ALA A 505 14.10 7.74 28.42
C ALA A 505 13.18 8.90 28.03
N THR A 506 12.70 9.68 29.00
CA THR A 506 11.82 10.83 28.76
C THR A 506 12.47 11.90 27.89
N GLU A 507 13.71 12.28 28.21
CA GLU A 507 14.46 13.29 27.45
C GLU A 507 14.77 12.80 26.02
N GLN A 508 15.17 11.53 25.87
CA GLN A 508 15.45 10.94 24.57
C GLN A 508 14.19 10.88 23.68
N VAL A 509 13.05 10.50 24.25
CA VAL A 509 11.76 10.48 23.55
C VAL A 509 11.34 11.89 23.16
N ARG A 510 11.47 12.88 24.06
CA ARG A 510 11.18 14.27 23.77
C ARG A 510 12.03 14.80 22.61
N ALA A 511 13.32 14.53 22.63
CA ALA A 511 14.25 14.90 21.57
C ALA A 511 13.94 14.18 20.23
N ALA A 512 13.46 12.94 20.27
CA ALA A 512 13.07 12.20 19.10
C ALA A 512 11.74 12.69 18.50
N LEU A 513 10.83 13.22 19.33
CA LEU A 513 9.54 13.77 18.88
C LEU A 513 9.66 15.19 18.32
N ALA A 514 10.71 15.94 18.65
CA ALA A 514 10.87 17.32 18.21
C ALA A 514 10.75 17.55 16.68
N PRO A 515 11.31 16.70 15.80
CA PRO A 515 11.15 16.86 14.35
C PRO A 515 9.71 16.71 13.83
N TYR A 516 8.82 16.14 14.65
CA TYR A 516 7.44 15.83 14.24
C TYR A 516 6.42 16.85 14.76
N LEU A 517 6.87 17.86 15.47
CA LEU A 517 6.02 18.85 16.13
C LEU A 517 6.48 20.26 15.76
N GLY A 518 5.55 21.18 15.72
CA GLY A 518 5.87 22.61 15.71
C GLY A 518 6.53 23.05 17.01
N GLU A 519 7.24 24.17 16.97
CA GLU A 519 7.68 24.83 18.20
C GLU A 519 6.44 25.12 19.06
N PRO A 520 6.49 24.80 20.38
CA PRO A 520 5.39 25.17 21.27
C PRO A 520 5.18 26.68 21.15
N ALA A 521 3.94 27.09 20.83
CA ALA A 521 3.60 28.50 20.79
C ALA A 521 4.11 29.14 22.10
N ALA A 522 5.01 30.12 21.99
CA ALA A 522 5.53 30.83 23.15
C ALA A 522 4.33 31.29 23.97
N GLN A 523 4.17 30.72 25.16
CA GLN A 523 3.13 31.15 26.08
C GLN A 523 3.44 32.63 26.35
N SER A 524 2.66 33.52 25.72
CA SER A 524 2.64 34.93 26.05
C SER A 524 2.25 35.02 27.52
N ARG A 525 3.24 35.37 28.36
CA ARG A 525 3.06 35.69 29.79
C ARG A 525 2.24 36.95 29.93
#